data_a4d3eec13a80da82b2192a8acd30ca23
#
_entry.id   a4d3eec13a80da82b2192a8acd30ca23
#
_cell.length_a   1.000
_cell.length_b   1.000
_cell.length_c   1.000
_cell.angle_alpha   90.00
_cell.angle_beta   90.00
_cell.angle_gamma   90.00
#
_symmetry.space_group_name_H-M   'P 1'
#
loop_
_entity.id
_entity.type
_entity.pdbx_description
1 polymer ?
#
loop_
_entity_poly.entity_id
_entity_poly.type
_entity_poly.pdbx_seq_one_letter_code
_entity_poly.pdbx_strand_id
1 'polypeptide(L)'
;MTEKTTDIIISKLLDASNIKHYAESCPIEEINKSMVSKRGTGKKGFPEYLAMSGDFVIVIEDKAKVEDQANYLKDNETLLMDTSSITKYAENGALHYALSIIQNTNFKKVIAFGCSGTDEKRIVIRPIYVSPTGYKILPKVKDFAQFSTENIERYYNEIICGNESIERVELKTILSRAKKLHEDLRNYGQLGDSEKPLVVSAILLALEEKDFSTEILTGDNVKTDGQKIFDAMSAHMDRVKVEPEVKKQRVIDQFRLIVNRPALSDKDERLGKSPLKYFAEYLYSNILTAICNNSPEDVLGRFYGEFISYSGGDGQTLGVVLTPKHITELFTDLAEIKPTDKVLDPCCGTGGFLIAAMHRMLTQAKEEDKENIRKNNLHGIELRDDMFSIATTNMILRGDGKSNLICADFFKQKSEDMHKKEFTVGLMNPPYSQGKNKDTAHLTELKCICHLLDCLSDGGRCVVIVPQSTMVGKTKEDKSDKRYILENHTLEGVITLNTKTFYDVGTNPVIAVFTAHQPHPKDKLVKFVDFKVDGYEGSAHIGLLPTDRAAERKKHLLDCWFQGKTAPNSFIVRSTIEADDEWLHSFYYFNEEIPSEADFEKTMADYLTFEFNMITHGRGYLFEEKEVANG
;
A
#
# COMPACT_ATOMS: atom_id res chain seq x y z
N MET A 1 12.47 13.35 -40.18
CA MET A 1 11.44 12.50 -39.54
C MET A 1 10.09 13.18 -39.78
N THR A 2 9.09 12.42 -40.15
CA THR A 2 7.79 12.93 -40.66
C THR A 2 6.69 12.68 -39.65
N GLU A 3 5.52 13.33 -39.79
CA GLU A 3 4.30 13.05 -39.00
C GLU A 3 3.99 11.56 -38.91
N LYS A 4 4.23 10.78 -40.00
CA LYS A 4 4.09 9.32 -39.98
C LYS A 4 4.90 8.59 -38.90
N THR A 5 6.01 9.17 -38.41
CA THR A 5 6.80 8.59 -37.31
C THR A 5 6.09 8.79 -35.99
N THR A 6 5.48 9.97 -35.78
CA THR A 6 4.66 10.29 -34.61
C THR A 6 3.42 9.40 -34.56
N ASP A 7 2.71 9.27 -35.69
CA ASP A 7 1.58 8.37 -35.89
C ASP A 7 1.86 6.93 -35.40
N ILE A 8 2.99 6.34 -35.84
CA ILE A 8 3.38 4.98 -35.47
C ILE A 8 3.63 4.87 -33.97
N ILE A 9 4.26 5.89 -33.36
CA ILE A 9 4.52 5.90 -31.92
C ILE A 9 3.20 5.96 -31.15
N ILE A 10 2.28 6.84 -31.54
CA ILE A 10 0.98 7.01 -30.89
C ILE A 10 0.16 5.72 -30.99
N SER A 11 0.08 5.11 -32.18
CA SER A 11 -0.63 3.84 -32.37
C SER A 11 -0.09 2.73 -31.46
N LYS A 12 1.25 2.60 -31.35
CA LYS A 12 1.88 1.61 -30.45
C LYS A 12 1.55 1.88 -28.98
N LEU A 13 1.54 3.14 -28.54
CA LEU A 13 1.22 3.50 -27.17
C LEU A 13 -0.27 3.25 -26.84
N LEU A 14 -1.17 3.43 -27.81
CA LEU A 14 -2.59 3.09 -27.68
C LEU A 14 -2.79 1.57 -27.57
N ASP A 15 -2.11 0.80 -28.41
CA ASP A 15 -2.14 -0.68 -28.36
C ASP A 15 -1.59 -1.20 -27.03
N ALA A 16 -0.46 -0.65 -26.56
CA ALA A 16 0.14 -1.01 -25.27
C ALA A 16 -0.77 -0.65 -24.07
N SER A 17 -1.69 0.31 -24.27
CA SER A 17 -2.67 0.73 -23.27
C SER A 17 -4.04 0.02 -23.40
N ASN A 18 -4.15 -1.00 -24.27
CA ASN A 18 -5.40 -1.72 -24.57
C ASN A 18 -6.55 -0.81 -25.06
N ILE A 19 -6.25 0.26 -25.78
CA ILE A 19 -7.24 1.18 -26.33
C ILE A 19 -7.45 0.87 -27.80
N LYS A 20 -8.63 0.34 -28.13
CA LYS A 20 -9.03 0.12 -29.52
C LYS A 20 -9.24 1.46 -30.21
N HIS A 21 -8.44 1.78 -31.21
CA HIS A 21 -8.44 3.05 -31.91
C HIS A 21 -8.67 2.90 -33.41
N TYR A 22 -9.04 3.98 -34.07
CA TYR A 22 -9.37 4.03 -35.48
C TYR A 22 -8.73 5.27 -36.11
N ALA A 23 -8.04 5.11 -37.22
CA ALA A 23 -7.48 6.23 -37.97
C ALA A 23 -8.60 6.98 -38.70
N GLU A 24 -8.59 8.31 -38.64
CA GLU A 24 -9.46 9.24 -39.36
C GLU A 24 -10.97 9.12 -39.09
N SER A 25 -11.51 7.92 -38.81
CA SER A 25 -12.94 7.70 -38.60
C SER A 25 -13.18 6.49 -37.69
N CYS A 26 -14.29 6.49 -36.94
CA CYS A 26 -14.69 5.41 -36.05
C CYS A 26 -16.01 4.76 -36.49
N PRO A 27 -16.42 3.60 -35.94
CA PRO A 27 -17.68 2.93 -36.28
C PRO A 27 -18.94 3.73 -35.93
N ILE A 28 -18.83 4.83 -35.16
CA ILE A 28 -19.97 5.65 -34.74
C ILE A 28 -20.19 6.77 -35.74
N GLU A 29 -21.26 6.63 -36.54
CA GLU A 29 -21.55 7.54 -37.64
C GLU A 29 -21.85 8.97 -37.15
N GLU A 30 -22.47 9.14 -36.00
CA GLU A 30 -22.77 10.43 -35.37
C GLU A 30 -21.49 11.25 -35.12
N ILE A 31 -20.43 10.59 -34.58
CA ILE A 31 -19.11 11.22 -34.37
C ILE A 31 -18.51 11.63 -35.71
N ASN A 32 -18.51 10.71 -36.69
CA ASN A 32 -17.92 10.98 -37.99
C ASN A 32 -18.62 12.15 -38.73
N LYS A 33 -19.94 12.35 -38.54
CA LYS A 33 -20.71 13.44 -39.14
C LYS A 33 -20.50 14.78 -38.42
N SER A 34 -20.17 14.76 -37.14
CA SER A 34 -20.02 15.95 -36.33
C SER A 34 -18.74 16.74 -36.59
N MET A 35 -17.70 16.09 -37.13
CA MET A 35 -16.36 16.69 -37.25
C MET A 35 -16.25 17.60 -38.48
N VAL A 36 -15.85 18.85 -38.24
CA VAL A 36 -15.68 19.89 -39.27
C VAL A 36 -14.19 20.12 -39.55
N SER A 37 -13.86 20.37 -40.82
CA SER A 37 -12.48 20.61 -41.26
C SER A 37 -11.83 21.81 -40.53
N LYS A 38 -10.59 21.61 -40.07
CA LYS A 38 -9.74 22.65 -39.46
C LYS A 38 -9.52 23.89 -40.35
N ARG A 39 -9.73 23.78 -41.67
CA ARG A 39 -9.50 24.85 -42.64
C ARG A 39 -10.71 25.79 -42.84
N GLY A 40 -11.76 25.63 -42.05
CA GLY A 40 -12.95 26.50 -42.15
C GLY A 40 -13.74 26.34 -43.44
N THR A 41 -13.54 25.25 -44.19
CA THR A 41 -14.19 25.03 -45.49
C THR A 41 -15.63 24.51 -45.39
N GLY A 42 -16.14 24.24 -44.20
CA GLY A 42 -17.42 23.57 -43.95
C GLY A 42 -17.46 22.09 -44.39
N LYS A 43 -16.37 21.56 -44.94
CA LYS A 43 -16.25 20.14 -45.30
C LYS A 43 -15.97 19.31 -44.08
N LYS A 44 -16.11 17.97 -44.21
CA LYS A 44 -15.78 17.00 -43.19
C LYS A 44 -14.29 17.07 -42.81
N GLY A 45 -14.00 17.03 -41.52
CA GLY A 45 -12.64 16.93 -40.96
C GLY A 45 -12.31 15.52 -40.49
N PHE A 46 -11.03 15.25 -40.32
CA PHE A 46 -10.51 13.96 -39.89
C PHE A 46 -9.37 14.17 -38.88
N PRO A 47 -9.52 13.73 -37.63
CA PRO A 47 -8.40 13.67 -36.70
C PRO A 47 -7.48 12.49 -37.05
N GLU A 48 -6.28 12.43 -36.50
CA GLU A 48 -5.37 11.31 -36.72
C GLU A 48 -5.95 10.02 -36.14
N TYR A 49 -6.43 10.04 -34.89
CA TYR A 49 -7.10 8.89 -34.27
C TYR A 49 -8.37 9.25 -33.51
N LEU A 50 -9.28 8.29 -33.50
CA LEU A 50 -10.50 8.26 -32.69
C LEU A 50 -10.55 6.96 -31.89
N ALA A 51 -11.01 7.02 -30.64
CA ALA A 51 -11.26 5.85 -29.82
C ALA A 51 -12.47 6.08 -28.90
N MET A 52 -12.98 4.97 -28.34
CA MET A 52 -13.96 4.99 -27.26
C MET A 52 -13.37 4.28 -26.07
N SER A 53 -13.55 4.90 -24.90
CA SER A 53 -13.17 4.30 -23.63
C SER A 53 -14.29 4.55 -22.60
N GLY A 54 -15.06 3.51 -22.27
CA GLY A 54 -16.30 3.70 -21.52
C GLY A 54 -17.23 4.71 -22.20
N ASP A 55 -17.68 5.71 -21.45
CA ASP A 55 -18.55 6.79 -21.93
C ASP A 55 -17.79 7.97 -22.58
N PHE A 56 -16.46 7.85 -22.71
CA PHE A 56 -15.61 8.91 -23.23
C PHE A 56 -15.29 8.69 -24.71
N VAL A 57 -15.40 9.76 -25.49
CA VAL A 57 -14.81 9.82 -26.84
C VAL A 57 -13.38 10.34 -26.71
N ILE A 58 -12.45 9.65 -27.33
CA ILE A 58 -11.04 10.04 -27.40
C ILE A 58 -10.74 10.54 -28.82
N VAL A 59 -10.13 11.73 -28.91
CA VAL A 59 -9.70 12.35 -30.16
C VAL A 59 -8.22 12.69 -30.07
N ILE A 60 -7.43 12.29 -31.06
CA ILE A 60 -5.99 12.54 -31.06
C ILE A 60 -5.56 13.27 -32.32
N GLU A 61 -4.78 14.31 -32.12
CA GLU A 61 -4.03 15.03 -33.15
C GLU A 61 -2.55 15.00 -32.83
N ASP A 62 -1.74 14.80 -33.85
CA ASP A 62 -0.31 14.78 -33.67
C ASP A 62 0.45 15.73 -34.61
N LYS A 63 1.68 16.03 -34.23
CA LYS A 63 2.64 16.84 -34.99
C LYS A 63 4.06 16.28 -34.81
N ALA A 64 4.84 16.34 -35.90
CA ALA A 64 6.21 15.83 -35.87
C ALA A 64 7.15 16.64 -34.96
N LYS A 65 6.91 17.94 -34.79
CA LYS A 65 7.78 18.84 -34.02
C LYS A 65 7.17 19.18 -32.67
N VAL A 66 7.98 19.12 -31.63
CA VAL A 66 7.55 19.48 -30.28
C VAL A 66 7.15 20.96 -30.17
N GLU A 67 7.73 21.83 -31.00
CA GLU A 67 7.37 23.26 -31.08
C GLU A 67 5.96 23.48 -31.63
N ASP A 68 5.38 22.50 -32.33
CA ASP A 68 4.02 22.55 -32.84
C ASP A 68 3.01 21.89 -31.88
N GLN A 69 3.32 21.81 -30.57
CA GLN A 69 2.47 21.23 -29.55
C GLN A 69 1.19 22.06 -29.29
N ALA A 70 1.34 23.34 -29.00
CA ALA A 70 0.22 24.21 -28.65
C ALA A 70 0.52 25.69 -28.94
N ASN A 71 -0.54 26.45 -29.20
CA ASN A 71 -0.52 27.91 -29.26
C ASN A 71 -1.56 28.52 -28.31
N TYR A 72 -1.10 29.31 -27.36
CA TYR A 72 -1.91 29.91 -26.31
C TYR A 72 -2.18 31.39 -26.54
N LEU A 73 -3.24 31.90 -25.93
CA LEU A 73 -3.45 33.34 -25.73
C LEU A 73 -2.38 33.91 -24.78
N LYS A 74 -2.36 35.22 -24.59
CA LYS A 74 -1.41 35.93 -23.71
C LYS A 74 -1.47 35.50 -22.24
N ASP A 75 -2.56 34.85 -21.83
CA ASP A 75 -2.73 34.28 -20.48
C ASP A 75 -1.94 32.98 -20.24
N ASN A 76 -1.41 32.37 -21.30
CA ASN A 76 -0.73 31.07 -21.29
C ASN A 76 -1.58 29.89 -20.74
N GLU A 77 -2.88 30.08 -20.60
CA GLU A 77 -3.82 29.07 -20.09
C GLU A 77 -4.90 28.72 -21.12
N THR A 78 -5.26 29.64 -22.02
CA THR A 78 -6.30 29.44 -23.02
C THR A 78 -5.70 29.18 -24.40
N LEU A 79 -6.15 28.12 -25.07
CA LEU A 79 -5.71 27.79 -26.43
C LEU A 79 -6.28 28.76 -27.45
N LEU A 80 -5.45 29.28 -28.36
CA LEU A 80 -5.85 30.17 -29.45
C LEU A 80 -6.55 29.38 -30.55
N MET A 81 -7.83 29.65 -30.80
CA MET A 81 -8.70 28.87 -31.70
C MET A 81 -8.93 29.54 -33.07
N ASP A 82 -7.94 30.27 -33.60
CA ASP A 82 -7.95 30.73 -34.98
C ASP A 82 -7.55 29.60 -35.96
N THR A 83 -7.91 29.72 -37.23
CA THR A 83 -7.71 28.72 -38.27
C THR A 83 -6.23 28.32 -38.44
N SER A 84 -5.28 29.24 -38.23
CA SER A 84 -3.85 28.96 -38.33
C SER A 84 -3.40 28.09 -37.18
N SER A 85 -3.79 28.43 -35.95
CA SER A 85 -3.43 27.70 -34.73
C SER A 85 -4.04 26.29 -34.74
N ILE A 86 -5.32 26.15 -35.06
CA ILE A 86 -6.03 24.86 -35.16
C ILE A 86 -5.37 23.94 -36.21
N THR A 87 -4.84 24.48 -37.30
CA THR A 87 -4.21 23.69 -38.37
C THR A 87 -2.78 23.29 -38.02
N LYS A 88 -2.02 24.17 -37.35
CA LYS A 88 -0.59 24.00 -37.12
C LYS A 88 -0.28 23.22 -35.83
N TYR A 89 -1.02 23.43 -34.75
CA TYR A 89 -0.68 22.90 -33.43
C TYR A 89 -1.55 21.72 -33.03
N ALA A 90 -0.93 20.73 -32.39
CA ALA A 90 -1.59 19.47 -31.99
C ALA A 90 -2.75 19.68 -30.99
N GLU A 91 -2.50 20.39 -29.89
CA GLU A 91 -3.53 20.63 -28.87
C GLU A 91 -4.72 21.45 -29.41
N ASN A 92 -4.43 22.49 -30.22
CA ASN A 92 -5.47 23.34 -30.82
C ASN A 92 -6.34 22.56 -31.83
N GLY A 93 -5.70 21.67 -32.62
CA GLY A 93 -6.39 20.79 -33.57
C GLY A 93 -7.26 19.74 -32.87
N ALA A 94 -6.73 19.10 -31.83
CA ALA A 94 -7.46 18.11 -31.04
C ALA A 94 -8.68 18.74 -30.33
N LEU A 95 -8.50 19.92 -29.73
CA LEU A 95 -9.60 20.68 -29.10
C LEU A 95 -10.68 21.07 -30.11
N HIS A 96 -10.30 21.45 -31.33
CA HIS A 96 -11.26 21.81 -32.39
C HIS A 96 -12.21 20.64 -32.69
N TYR A 97 -11.70 19.44 -32.88
CA TYR A 97 -12.52 18.25 -33.12
C TYR A 97 -13.36 17.87 -31.90
N ALA A 98 -12.80 17.93 -30.72
CA ALA A 98 -13.53 17.63 -29.48
C ALA A 98 -14.70 18.59 -29.26
N LEU A 99 -14.53 19.89 -29.50
CA LEU A 99 -15.61 20.87 -29.45
C LEU A 99 -16.69 20.60 -30.53
N SER A 100 -16.28 20.20 -31.73
CA SER A 100 -17.22 19.80 -32.78
C SER A 100 -18.08 18.60 -32.37
N ILE A 101 -17.49 17.61 -31.72
CA ILE A 101 -18.22 16.44 -31.22
C ILE A 101 -19.21 16.85 -30.12
N ILE A 102 -18.76 17.58 -29.10
CA ILE A 102 -19.63 18.05 -28.00
C ILE A 102 -20.83 18.88 -28.50
N GLN A 103 -20.60 19.73 -29.50
CA GLN A 103 -21.64 20.64 -30.02
C GLN A 103 -22.65 19.92 -30.91
N ASN A 104 -22.24 18.91 -31.67
CA ASN A 104 -23.03 18.32 -32.73
C ASN A 104 -23.44 16.85 -32.46
N THR A 105 -23.19 16.32 -31.26
CA THR A 105 -23.59 14.97 -30.86
C THR A 105 -24.16 14.92 -29.45
N ASN A 106 -24.66 13.74 -29.07
CA ASN A 106 -25.12 13.50 -27.70
C ASN A 106 -24.00 13.14 -26.71
N PHE A 107 -22.77 13.00 -27.17
CA PHE A 107 -21.62 12.73 -26.28
C PHE A 107 -21.30 13.96 -25.43
N LYS A 108 -21.13 13.75 -24.11
CA LYS A 108 -20.91 14.82 -23.13
C LYS A 108 -19.51 14.80 -22.50
N LYS A 109 -18.74 13.74 -22.73
CA LYS A 109 -17.40 13.55 -22.19
C LYS A 109 -16.45 13.25 -23.35
N VAL A 110 -15.58 14.19 -23.69
CA VAL A 110 -14.55 14.00 -24.72
C VAL A 110 -13.18 14.30 -24.12
N ILE A 111 -12.20 13.46 -24.39
CA ILE A 111 -10.80 13.72 -24.06
C ILE A 111 -10.03 13.86 -25.37
N ALA A 112 -9.55 15.09 -25.61
CA ALA A 112 -8.71 15.41 -26.73
C ALA A 112 -7.23 15.30 -26.32
N PHE A 113 -6.40 14.74 -27.19
CA PHE A 113 -4.96 14.63 -26.98
C PHE A 113 -4.22 15.38 -28.08
N GLY A 114 -3.42 16.37 -27.67
CA GLY A 114 -2.38 16.94 -28.53
C GLY A 114 -1.08 16.18 -28.30
N CYS A 115 -0.55 15.59 -29.36
CA CYS A 115 0.68 14.83 -29.31
C CYS A 115 1.75 15.45 -30.23
N SER A 116 3.03 15.50 -29.78
CA SER A 116 4.10 16.00 -30.65
C SER A 116 5.44 15.37 -30.37
N GLY A 117 6.27 15.21 -31.39
CA GLY A 117 7.59 14.62 -31.33
C GLY A 117 7.72 13.32 -32.09
N THR A 118 8.94 12.99 -32.52
CA THR A 118 9.28 11.81 -33.32
C THR A 118 10.22 10.84 -32.59
N ASP A 119 10.41 11.02 -31.29
CA ASP A 119 11.21 10.17 -30.41
C ASP A 119 10.28 9.64 -29.30
N GLU A 120 10.11 8.33 -29.21
CA GLU A 120 9.25 7.67 -28.23
C GLU A 120 9.59 8.05 -26.77
N LYS A 121 10.85 8.34 -26.47
CA LYS A 121 11.29 8.78 -25.12
C LYS A 121 11.04 10.26 -24.84
N ARG A 122 10.77 11.07 -25.86
CA ARG A 122 10.64 12.54 -25.77
C ARG A 122 9.32 13.06 -26.33
N ILE A 123 8.40 12.15 -26.69
CA ILE A 123 7.09 12.54 -27.17
C ILE A 123 6.33 13.30 -26.07
N VAL A 124 5.65 14.37 -26.47
CA VAL A 124 4.78 15.15 -25.59
C VAL A 124 3.35 14.72 -25.83
N ILE A 125 2.65 14.25 -24.82
CA ILE A 125 1.23 13.87 -24.85
C ILE A 125 0.51 14.73 -23.81
N ARG A 126 -0.43 15.56 -24.22
CA ARG A 126 -1.22 16.38 -23.33
C ARG A 126 -2.72 16.15 -23.53
N PRO A 127 -3.42 15.63 -22.52
CA PRO A 127 -4.87 15.50 -22.54
C PRO A 127 -5.57 16.83 -22.24
N ILE A 128 -6.75 17.00 -22.86
CA ILE A 128 -7.68 18.13 -22.67
C ILE A 128 -9.06 17.50 -22.47
N TYR A 129 -9.66 17.68 -21.32
CA TYR A 129 -11.06 17.28 -21.10
C TYR A 129 -12.01 18.34 -21.64
N VAL A 130 -13.01 17.90 -22.42
CA VAL A 130 -14.00 18.79 -23.05
C VAL A 130 -15.41 18.31 -22.67
N SER A 131 -16.23 19.26 -22.24
CA SER A 131 -17.62 19.05 -21.84
C SER A 131 -18.51 20.16 -22.40
N PRO A 132 -19.84 20.05 -22.30
CA PRO A 132 -20.75 21.13 -22.74
C PRO A 132 -20.53 22.47 -22.02
N THR A 133 -19.90 22.46 -20.85
CA THR A 133 -19.66 23.68 -20.05
C THR A 133 -18.29 24.31 -20.32
N GLY A 134 -17.44 23.68 -21.12
CA GLY A 134 -16.10 24.18 -21.45
C GLY A 134 -15.04 23.10 -21.54
N TYR A 135 -13.79 23.51 -21.49
CA TYR A 135 -12.65 22.56 -21.49
C TYR A 135 -11.66 22.84 -20.37
N LYS A 136 -10.90 21.81 -19.99
CA LYS A 136 -9.83 21.86 -18.99
C LYS A 136 -8.59 21.20 -19.56
N ILE A 137 -7.47 21.94 -19.61
CA ILE A 137 -6.17 21.39 -19.98
C ILE A 137 -5.63 20.61 -18.79
N LEU A 138 -5.17 19.38 -19.03
CA LEU A 138 -4.73 18.45 -17.98
C LEU A 138 -3.20 18.34 -17.99
N PRO A 139 -2.59 17.80 -16.92
CA PRO A 139 -1.15 17.54 -16.87
C PRO A 139 -0.69 16.61 -18.02
N LYS A 140 0.55 16.82 -18.51
CA LYS A 140 1.15 15.95 -19.53
C LYS A 140 1.28 14.52 -19.00
N VAL A 141 1.04 13.55 -19.88
CA VAL A 141 1.15 12.12 -19.56
C VAL A 141 2.24 11.46 -20.41
N LYS A 142 2.71 10.28 -20.01
CA LYS A 142 3.75 9.54 -20.73
C LYS A 142 3.17 8.56 -21.77
N ASP A 143 1.97 8.06 -21.49
CA ASP A 143 1.25 7.07 -22.29
C ASP A 143 -0.26 7.23 -22.09
N PHE A 144 -1.05 6.30 -22.65
CA PHE A 144 -2.51 6.32 -22.58
C PHE A 144 -3.10 5.34 -21.54
N ALA A 145 -2.29 4.69 -20.69
CA ALA A 145 -2.76 3.65 -19.78
C ALA A 145 -3.88 4.10 -18.82
N GLN A 146 -3.83 5.37 -18.38
CA GLN A 146 -4.86 5.95 -17.50
C GLN A 146 -6.21 6.20 -18.21
N PHE A 147 -6.22 6.12 -19.54
CA PHE A 147 -7.40 6.35 -20.38
C PHE A 147 -7.97 5.07 -20.98
N SER A 148 -7.49 3.90 -20.56
CA SER A 148 -8.11 2.60 -20.89
C SER A 148 -9.51 2.50 -20.28
N THR A 149 -10.36 1.63 -20.83
CA THR A 149 -11.73 1.42 -20.35
C THR A 149 -11.80 1.07 -18.85
N GLU A 150 -10.75 0.43 -18.32
CA GLU A 150 -10.66 0.07 -16.90
C GLU A 150 -10.29 1.25 -15.98
N ASN A 151 -9.56 2.26 -16.51
CA ASN A 151 -8.97 3.31 -15.71
C ASN A 151 -9.59 4.70 -15.92
N ILE A 152 -10.27 4.95 -17.04
CA ILE A 152 -10.71 6.29 -17.45
C ILE A 152 -11.70 6.94 -16.48
N GLU A 153 -12.64 6.18 -15.92
CA GLU A 153 -13.59 6.69 -14.93
C GLU A 153 -12.88 7.11 -13.64
N ARG A 154 -11.85 6.38 -13.21
CA ARG A 154 -11.02 6.77 -12.07
C ARG A 154 -10.29 8.07 -12.35
N TYR A 155 -9.61 8.16 -13.52
CA TYR A 155 -8.92 9.39 -13.94
C TYR A 155 -9.87 10.59 -13.99
N TYR A 156 -11.08 10.40 -14.53
CA TYR A 156 -12.12 11.43 -14.57
C TYR A 156 -12.50 11.94 -13.19
N ASN A 157 -12.79 11.03 -12.27
CA ASN A 157 -13.21 11.39 -10.91
C ASN A 157 -12.08 12.06 -10.12
N GLU A 158 -10.87 11.50 -10.15
CA GLU A 158 -9.74 11.96 -9.34
C GLU A 158 -9.07 13.22 -9.91
N ILE A 159 -8.78 13.25 -11.21
CA ILE A 159 -7.96 14.32 -11.82
C ILE A 159 -8.82 15.42 -12.45
N ILE A 160 -9.89 15.04 -13.15
CA ILE A 160 -10.72 16.02 -13.84
C ILE A 160 -11.70 16.68 -12.87
N CYS A 161 -12.43 15.90 -12.07
CA CYS A 161 -13.38 16.39 -11.09
C CYS A 161 -12.72 16.82 -9.77
N GLY A 162 -11.48 16.38 -9.50
CA GLY A 162 -10.79 16.69 -8.26
C GLY A 162 -11.38 15.98 -7.05
N ASN A 163 -12.13 14.88 -7.26
CA ASN A 163 -12.64 14.06 -6.18
C ASN A 163 -11.51 13.23 -5.56
N GLU A 164 -11.62 12.93 -4.25
CA GLU A 164 -10.71 12.00 -3.63
C GLU A 164 -10.83 10.61 -4.27
N SER A 165 -9.72 9.85 -4.34
CA SER A 165 -9.75 8.47 -4.85
C SER A 165 -10.73 7.61 -4.07
N ILE A 166 -11.36 6.63 -4.75
CA ILE A 166 -12.29 5.67 -4.09
C ILE A 166 -11.58 5.00 -2.91
N GLU A 167 -10.33 4.59 -3.09
CA GLU A 167 -9.52 3.99 -2.01
C GLU A 167 -9.35 4.95 -0.81
N ARG A 168 -9.14 6.24 -1.07
CA ARG A 168 -9.01 7.27 -0.03
C ARG A 168 -10.32 7.48 0.74
N VAL A 169 -11.44 7.51 0.02
CA VAL A 169 -12.79 7.67 0.61
C VAL A 169 -13.16 6.43 1.41
N GLU A 170 -12.90 5.24 0.88
CA GLU A 170 -13.16 3.97 1.58
C GLU A 170 -12.33 3.88 2.87
N LEU A 171 -11.05 4.19 2.80
CA LEU A 171 -10.16 4.18 3.96
C LEU A 171 -10.62 5.18 5.03
N LYS A 172 -10.91 6.42 4.66
CA LYS A 172 -11.43 7.43 5.59
C LYS A 172 -12.75 6.98 6.23
N THR A 173 -13.61 6.33 5.45
CA THR A 173 -14.89 5.81 5.92
C THR A 173 -14.68 4.70 6.94
N ILE A 174 -13.79 3.73 6.67
CA ILE A 174 -13.46 2.64 7.59
C ILE A 174 -12.88 3.20 8.90
N LEU A 175 -11.92 4.11 8.82
CA LEU A 175 -11.30 4.71 10.00
C LEU A 175 -12.29 5.55 10.83
N SER A 176 -13.17 6.32 10.17
CA SER A 176 -14.23 7.07 10.85
C SER A 176 -15.20 6.14 11.60
N ARG A 177 -15.57 5.00 10.98
CA ARG A 177 -16.41 3.98 11.60
C ARG A 177 -15.70 3.29 12.78
N ALA A 178 -14.41 3.01 12.64
CA ALA A 178 -13.57 2.45 13.69
C ALA A 178 -13.50 3.39 14.91
N LYS A 179 -13.24 4.67 14.68
CA LYS A 179 -13.18 5.69 15.72
C LYS A 179 -14.51 5.80 16.48
N LYS A 180 -15.61 5.87 15.75
CA LYS A 180 -16.94 5.91 16.38
C LYS A 180 -17.17 4.67 17.24
N LEU A 181 -16.90 3.47 16.73
CA LEU A 181 -17.09 2.25 17.51
C LEU A 181 -16.13 2.19 18.72
N HIS A 182 -14.89 2.66 18.58
CA HIS A 182 -13.95 2.77 19.71
C HIS A 182 -14.53 3.58 20.86
N GLU A 183 -15.10 4.75 20.57
CA GLU A 183 -15.75 5.60 21.55
C GLU A 183 -17.00 4.93 22.15
N ASP A 184 -17.82 4.29 21.32
CA ASP A 184 -19.03 3.60 21.75
C ASP A 184 -18.70 2.38 22.65
N LEU A 185 -17.67 1.59 22.33
CA LEU A 185 -17.19 0.48 23.15
C LEU A 185 -16.71 0.95 24.54
N ARG A 186 -16.08 2.12 24.60
CA ARG A 186 -15.67 2.75 25.87
C ARG A 186 -16.87 3.27 26.65
N ASN A 187 -17.77 4.00 25.98
CA ASN A 187 -18.84 4.76 26.64
C ASN A 187 -20.01 3.86 27.09
N TYR A 188 -20.33 2.83 26.30
CA TYR A 188 -21.44 1.91 26.56
C TYR A 188 -20.96 0.56 27.09
N GLY A 189 -19.83 0.06 26.57
CA GLY A 189 -19.28 -1.23 26.98
C GLY A 189 -18.37 -1.16 28.21
N GLN A 190 -17.88 0.02 28.59
CA GLN A 190 -16.87 0.23 29.62
C GLN A 190 -15.63 -0.69 29.45
N LEU A 191 -15.23 -0.90 28.19
CA LEU A 191 -14.16 -1.80 27.82
C LEU A 191 -12.81 -1.08 27.81
N GLY A 192 -11.79 -1.75 28.36
CA GLY A 192 -10.40 -1.37 28.20
C GLY A 192 -9.90 -1.57 26.76
N ASP A 193 -8.81 -0.91 26.41
CA ASP A 193 -8.34 -0.90 25.00
C ASP A 193 -7.96 -2.31 24.49
N SER A 194 -7.39 -3.16 25.34
CA SER A 194 -7.09 -4.57 24.99
C SER A 194 -8.32 -5.48 24.89
N GLU A 195 -9.45 -5.09 25.48
CA GLU A 195 -10.69 -5.86 25.52
C GLU A 195 -11.59 -5.57 24.28
N LYS A 196 -11.55 -4.33 23.79
CA LYS A 196 -12.36 -3.89 22.64
C LYS A 196 -12.17 -4.78 21.39
N PRO A 197 -10.92 -5.10 20.96
CA PRO A 197 -10.70 -5.98 19.84
C PRO A 197 -11.29 -7.38 20.02
N LEU A 198 -11.21 -7.94 21.23
CA LEU A 198 -11.73 -9.28 21.54
C LEU A 198 -13.26 -9.31 21.45
N VAL A 199 -13.94 -8.29 21.97
CA VAL A 199 -15.41 -8.18 21.86
C VAL A 199 -15.84 -8.05 20.41
N VAL A 200 -15.17 -7.22 19.63
CA VAL A 200 -15.45 -7.04 18.20
C VAL A 200 -15.22 -8.35 17.44
N SER A 201 -14.13 -9.05 17.69
CA SER A 201 -13.84 -10.36 17.07
C SER A 201 -14.91 -11.41 17.37
N ALA A 202 -15.34 -11.52 18.62
CA ALA A 202 -16.37 -12.47 19.01
C ALA A 202 -17.71 -12.17 18.33
N ILE A 203 -18.10 -10.91 18.24
CA ILE A 203 -19.34 -10.50 17.56
C ILE A 203 -19.25 -10.78 16.05
N LEU A 204 -18.13 -10.47 15.39
CA LEU A 204 -17.96 -10.73 13.96
C LEU A 204 -18.04 -12.22 13.63
N LEU A 205 -17.39 -13.08 14.42
CA LEU A 205 -17.52 -14.53 14.25
C LEU A 205 -18.94 -15.03 14.49
N ALA A 206 -19.67 -14.47 15.45
CA ALA A 206 -21.07 -14.81 15.68
C ALA A 206 -21.96 -14.39 14.52
N LEU A 207 -21.73 -13.23 13.91
CA LEU A 207 -22.48 -12.72 12.75
C LEU A 207 -22.33 -13.59 11.49
N GLU A 208 -21.24 -14.37 11.40
CA GLU A 208 -21.01 -15.33 10.31
C GLU A 208 -21.70 -16.70 10.56
N GLU A 209 -22.30 -16.91 11.74
CA GLU A 209 -23.06 -18.12 12.00
C GLU A 209 -24.45 -18.05 11.38
N LYS A 210 -24.84 -19.11 10.63
CA LYS A 210 -26.06 -19.14 9.81
C LYS A 210 -27.35 -18.92 10.59
N ASP A 211 -27.38 -19.44 11.81
CA ASP A 211 -28.57 -19.41 12.66
C ASP A 211 -28.56 -18.22 13.63
N PHE A 212 -27.61 -17.30 13.49
CA PHE A 212 -27.49 -16.11 14.33
C PHE A 212 -28.01 -14.86 13.59
N SER A 213 -28.83 -14.10 14.32
CA SER A 213 -29.29 -12.78 13.89
C SER A 213 -29.25 -11.81 15.08
N THR A 214 -28.98 -10.55 14.82
CA THR A 214 -29.02 -9.49 15.85
C THR A 214 -30.38 -9.34 16.51
N GLU A 215 -31.44 -9.82 15.85
CA GLU A 215 -32.82 -9.79 16.39
C GLU A 215 -33.01 -10.69 17.62
N ILE A 216 -32.24 -11.78 17.75
CA ILE A 216 -32.31 -12.66 18.92
C ILE A 216 -31.72 -12.05 20.19
N LEU A 217 -30.96 -10.95 20.06
CA LEU A 217 -30.39 -10.22 21.18
C LEU A 217 -31.45 -9.33 21.82
N THR A 218 -32.12 -9.86 22.80
CA THR A 218 -33.33 -9.28 23.44
C THR A 218 -33.04 -8.69 24.83
N GLY A 219 -31.86 -8.94 25.39
CA GLY A 219 -31.50 -8.51 26.74
C GLY A 219 -32.31 -9.27 27.82
N ASP A 220 -32.73 -10.52 27.55
CA ASP A 220 -33.48 -11.33 28.52
C ASP A 220 -32.56 -11.96 29.57
N ASN A 221 -33.15 -12.29 30.74
CA ASN A 221 -32.39 -12.82 31.86
C ASN A 221 -32.21 -14.36 31.82
N VAL A 222 -32.83 -15.06 30.86
CA VAL A 222 -32.74 -16.53 30.77
C VAL A 222 -31.45 -16.92 30.07
N LYS A 223 -31.14 -16.23 28.99
CA LYS A 223 -29.90 -16.39 28.24
C LYS A 223 -29.42 -14.98 27.82
N THR A 224 -28.35 -14.50 28.43
CA THR A 224 -27.86 -13.16 28.18
C THR A 224 -27.41 -12.96 26.74
N ASP A 225 -27.39 -11.74 26.24
CA ASP A 225 -26.92 -11.43 24.88
C ASP A 225 -25.46 -11.86 24.69
N GLY A 226 -24.62 -11.72 25.74
CA GLY A 226 -23.25 -12.24 25.74
C GLY A 226 -23.19 -13.75 25.55
N GLN A 227 -24.08 -14.52 26.21
CA GLN A 227 -24.13 -15.96 26.04
C GLN A 227 -24.61 -16.36 24.63
N LYS A 228 -25.58 -15.64 24.06
CA LYS A 228 -26.07 -15.89 22.69
C LYS A 228 -24.98 -15.68 21.65
N ILE A 229 -24.23 -14.57 21.77
CA ILE A 229 -23.08 -14.28 20.88
C ILE A 229 -21.99 -15.34 21.06
N PHE A 230 -21.67 -15.70 22.30
CA PHE A 230 -20.63 -16.68 22.61
C PHE A 230 -20.97 -18.06 22.03
N ASP A 231 -22.21 -18.50 22.15
CA ASP A 231 -22.67 -19.79 21.60
C ASP A 231 -22.64 -19.78 20.08
N ALA A 232 -23.09 -18.70 19.44
CA ALA A 232 -23.05 -18.54 17.99
C ALA A 232 -21.62 -18.53 17.45
N MET A 233 -20.72 -17.77 18.10
CA MET A 233 -19.29 -17.74 17.76
C MET A 233 -18.66 -19.13 17.89
N SER A 234 -18.96 -19.85 18.99
CA SER A 234 -18.44 -21.20 19.21
C SER A 234 -18.96 -22.17 18.14
N ALA A 235 -20.26 -22.11 17.80
CA ALA A 235 -20.86 -22.91 16.74
C ALA A 235 -20.23 -22.62 15.38
N HIS A 236 -19.95 -21.35 15.09
CA HIS A 236 -19.23 -20.97 13.87
C HIS A 236 -17.83 -21.59 13.81
N MET A 237 -17.06 -21.51 14.90
CA MET A 237 -15.72 -22.12 14.96
C MET A 237 -15.75 -23.65 14.81
N ASP A 238 -16.81 -24.31 15.31
CA ASP A 238 -17.03 -25.74 15.10
C ASP A 238 -17.37 -26.05 13.63
N ARG A 239 -18.22 -25.25 13.03
CA ARG A 239 -18.64 -25.40 11.62
C ARG A 239 -17.49 -25.22 10.65
N VAL A 240 -16.62 -24.23 10.87
CA VAL A 240 -15.41 -24.01 10.03
C VAL A 240 -14.26 -24.94 10.40
N LYS A 241 -14.42 -25.78 11.41
CA LYS A 241 -13.45 -26.78 11.86
C LYS A 241 -12.09 -26.18 12.22
N VAL A 242 -12.09 -25.24 13.14
CA VAL A 242 -10.83 -24.66 13.66
C VAL A 242 -10.01 -25.77 14.35
N GLU A 243 -8.84 -26.03 13.86
CA GLU A 243 -7.92 -27.08 14.33
C GLU A 243 -6.53 -26.49 14.70
N PRO A 244 -5.78 -27.06 15.65
CA PRO A 244 -6.21 -28.14 16.56
C PRO A 244 -7.14 -27.63 17.68
N GLU A 245 -7.82 -28.55 18.36
CA GLU A 245 -8.80 -28.21 19.42
C GLU A 245 -8.22 -27.31 20.52
N VAL A 246 -6.94 -27.49 20.87
CA VAL A 246 -6.23 -26.64 21.85
C VAL A 246 -6.19 -25.17 21.39
N LYS A 247 -5.99 -24.93 20.09
CA LYS A 247 -6.02 -23.59 19.51
C LYS A 247 -7.41 -22.99 19.61
N LYS A 248 -8.45 -23.75 19.18
CA LYS A 248 -9.83 -23.32 19.25
C LYS A 248 -10.22 -22.94 20.68
N GLN A 249 -9.89 -23.81 21.66
CA GLN A 249 -10.18 -23.54 23.06
C GLN A 249 -9.49 -22.28 23.57
N ARG A 250 -8.22 -22.05 23.19
CA ARG A 250 -7.47 -20.85 23.59
C ARG A 250 -8.14 -19.57 23.08
N VAL A 251 -8.61 -19.55 21.85
CA VAL A 251 -9.32 -18.41 21.26
C VAL A 251 -10.68 -18.22 21.95
N ILE A 252 -11.43 -19.30 22.18
CA ILE A 252 -12.72 -19.27 22.90
C ILE A 252 -12.55 -18.71 24.31
N ASP A 253 -11.48 -19.08 25.02
CA ASP A 253 -11.24 -18.57 26.38
C ASP A 253 -11.00 -17.06 26.43
N GLN A 254 -10.33 -16.49 25.42
CA GLN A 254 -10.20 -15.03 25.30
C GLN A 254 -11.55 -14.34 25.11
N PHE A 255 -12.46 -14.96 24.38
CA PHE A 255 -13.78 -14.39 24.10
C PHE A 255 -14.80 -14.58 25.21
N ARG A 256 -14.51 -15.35 26.28
CA ARG A 256 -15.37 -15.45 27.48
C ARG A 256 -15.64 -14.11 28.17
N LEU A 257 -14.82 -13.11 27.86
CA LEU A 257 -15.02 -11.73 28.31
C LEU A 257 -16.47 -11.24 28.10
N ILE A 258 -17.08 -11.57 26.92
CA ILE A 258 -18.43 -11.11 26.60
C ILE A 258 -19.52 -11.72 27.48
N VAL A 259 -19.28 -12.92 28.03
CA VAL A 259 -20.18 -13.58 28.99
C VAL A 259 -19.95 -13.09 30.41
N ASN A 260 -18.68 -12.86 30.75
CA ASN A 260 -18.25 -12.53 32.12
C ASN A 260 -18.51 -11.06 32.52
N ARG A 261 -19.01 -10.24 31.58
CA ARG A 261 -19.36 -8.83 31.84
C ARG A 261 -20.86 -8.59 31.66
N PRO A 262 -21.67 -8.66 32.76
CA PRO A 262 -23.11 -8.46 32.69
C PRO A 262 -23.52 -7.12 32.08
N ALA A 263 -22.77 -6.04 32.37
CA ALA A 263 -23.02 -4.70 31.82
C ALA A 263 -23.06 -4.64 30.28
N LEU A 264 -22.44 -5.59 29.58
CA LEU A 264 -22.52 -5.69 28.12
C LEU A 264 -23.87 -6.25 27.63
N SER A 265 -24.52 -7.07 28.45
CA SER A 265 -25.79 -7.73 28.13
C SER A 265 -27.00 -6.99 28.71
N ASP A 266 -26.81 -6.18 29.75
CA ASP A 266 -27.86 -5.42 30.39
C ASP A 266 -28.34 -4.28 29.48
N LYS A 267 -29.64 -3.94 29.55
CA LYS A 267 -30.19 -2.84 28.77
C LYS A 267 -29.63 -1.49 29.24
N ASP A 268 -28.89 -0.79 28.38
CA ASP A 268 -28.46 0.59 28.62
C ASP A 268 -29.63 1.56 28.34
N GLU A 269 -29.93 2.45 29.27
CA GLU A 269 -31.05 3.39 29.16
C GLU A 269 -30.89 4.36 27.98
N ARG A 270 -29.66 4.74 27.65
CA ARG A 270 -29.34 5.68 26.55
C ARG A 270 -29.51 5.02 25.18
N LEU A 271 -29.18 3.73 25.08
CA LEU A 271 -29.30 2.94 23.84
C LEU A 271 -30.69 2.34 23.65
N GLY A 272 -31.46 2.15 24.72
CA GLY A 272 -32.73 1.44 24.71
C GLY A 272 -32.62 -0.08 24.44
N LYS A 273 -31.40 -0.60 24.36
CA LYS A 273 -31.02 -2.00 24.10
C LYS A 273 -29.69 -2.32 24.81
N SER A 274 -29.27 -3.60 24.79
CA SER A 274 -27.96 -3.96 25.33
C SER A 274 -26.81 -3.38 24.49
N PRO A 275 -25.65 -3.05 25.08
CA PRO A 275 -24.46 -2.63 24.34
C PRO A 275 -24.06 -3.67 23.29
N LEU A 276 -24.11 -4.98 23.58
CA LEU A 276 -23.76 -6.04 22.63
C LEU A 276 -24.69 -6.06 21.41
N LYS A 277 -25.99 -5.84 21.60
CA LYS A 277 -26.92 -5.70 20.46
C LYS A 277 -26.55 -4.51 19.60
N TYR A 278 -26.29 -3.36 20.22
CA TYR A 278 -25.90 -2.16 19.51
C TYR A 278 -24.62 -2.36 18.71
N PHE A 279 -23.58 -2.96 19.31
CA PHE A 279 -22.33 -3.24 18.62
C PHE A 279 -22.49 -4.25 17.49
N ALA A 280 -23.30 -5.30 17.67
CA ALA A 280 -23.57 -6.30 16.65
C ALA A 280 -24.27 -5.70 15.43
N GLU A 281 -25.31 -4.90 15.62
CA GLU A 281 -26.01 -4.18 14.56
C GLU A 281 -25.07 -3.21 13.83
N TYR A 282 -24.23 -2.49 14.58
CA TYR A 282 -23.26 -1.57 14.00
C TYR A 282 -22.21 -2.27 13.14
N LEU A 283 -21.63 -3.38 13.63
CA LEU A 283 -20.63 -4.18 12.91
C LEU A 283 -21.23 -4.82 11.68
N TYR A 284 -22.44 -5.40 11.79
CA TYR A 284 -23.15 -5.98 10.65
C TYR A 284 -23.34 -4.97 9.52
N SER A 285 -23.87 -3.78 9.85
CA SER A 285 -24.24 -2.77 8.85
C SER A 285 -23.05 -2.02 8.25
N ASN A 286 -21.92 -1.92 8.97
CA ASN A 286 -20.85 -1.00 8.60
C ASN A 286 -19.49 -1.65 8.30
N ILE A 287 -19.25 -2.86 8.80
CA ILE A 287 -17.90 -3.44 8.81
C ILE A 287 -17.84 -4.82 8.16
N LEU A 288 -18.81 -5.71 8.44
CA LEU A 288 -18.77 -7.11 8.03
C LEU A 288 -18.58 -7.27 6.50
N THR A 289 -19.36 -6.54 5.71
CA THR A 289 -19.28 -6.59 4.23
C THR A 289 -17.87 -6.21 3.72
N ALA A 290 -17.21 -5.22 4.34
CA ALA A 290 -15.88 -4.80 3.95
C ALA A 290 -14.80 -5.86 4.24
N ILE A 291 -14.99 -6.65 5.32
CA ILE A 291 -14.07 -7.73 5.70
C ILE A 291 -14.23 -8.93 4.75
N CYS A 292 -15.46 -9.32 4.44
CA CYS A 292 -15.77 -10.54 3.69
C CYS A 292 -15.49 -10.42 2.18
N ASN A 293 -15.33 -9.23 1.63
CA ASN A 293 -15.11 -8.96 0.21
C ASN A 293 -13.69 -9.26 -0.31
N ASN A 294 -13.04 -10.35 0.08
CA ASN A 294 -11.71 -10.80 -0.43
C ASN A 294 -10.70 -9.68 -0.76
N SER A 295 -10.76 -8.58 -0.06
CA SER A 295 -9.84 -7.46 -0.20
C SER A 295 -8.45 -7.85 0.31
N PRO A 296 -7.35 -7.44 -0.35
CA PRO A 296 -6.00 -7.57 0.20
C PRO A 296 -5.79 -6.70 1.45
N GLU A 297 -6.78 -5.89 1.80
CA GLU A 297 -6.74 -5.00 2.95
C GLU A 297 -6.99 -5.75 4.25
N ASP A 298 -6.10 -5.58 5.22
CA ASP A 298 -6.36 -5.97 6.61
C ASP A 298 -7.29 -4.95 7.27
N VAL A 299 -8.57 -5.01 6.90
CA VAL A 299 -9.61 -4.12 7.45
C VAL A 299 -9.69 -4.25 8.97
N LEU A 300 -9.60 -5.48 9.50
CA LEU A 300 -9.61 -5.71 10.94
C LEU A 300 -8.34 -5.18 11.61
N GLY A 301 -7.17 -5.41 11.04
CA GLY A 301 -5.93 -4.87 11.58
C GLY A 301 -5.95 -3.34 11.63
N ARG A 302 -6.44 -2.68 10.57
CA ARG A 302 -6.61 -1.22 10.59
C ARG A 302 -7.62 -0.77 11.64
N PHE A 303 -8.71 -1.49 11.78
CA PHE A 303 -9.74 -1.24 12.77
C PHE A 303 -9.16 -1.37 14.20
N TYR A 304 -8.35 -2.41 14.42
CA TYR A 304 -7.65 -2.61 15.68
C TYR A 304 -6.53 -1.58 15.91
N GLY A 305 -5.86 -1.14 14.85
CA GLY A 305 -4.87 -0.06 14.93
C GLY A 305 -5.44 1.23 15.50
N GLU A 306 -6.66 1.58 15.12
CA GLU A 306 -7.38 2.72 15.68
C GLU A 306 -7.64 2.53 17.20
N PHE A 307 -7.96 1.30 17.62
CA PHE A 307 -8.15 1.02 19.06
C PHE A 307 -6.85 1.11 19.87
N ILE A 308 -5.73 0.70 19.27
CA ILE A 308 -4.41 0.69 19.92
C ILE A 308 -3.83 2.11 19.99
N SER A 309 -4.05 2.96 18.97
CA SER A 309 -3.51 4.32 18.93
C SER A 309 -4.05 5.23 20.05
N TYR A 310 -5.22 4.91 20.61
CA TYR A 310 -5.81 5.65 21.73
C TYR A 310 -5.35 5.18 23.11
N SER A 311 -4.62 4.07 23.22
CA SER A 311 -4.33 3.43 24.52
C SER A 311 -3.18 4.03 25.32
N GLY A 312 -2.58 5.14 24.91
CA GLY A 312 -1.61 5.81 25.76
C GLY A 312 -0.84 6.92 25.06
N GLY A 313 -0.69 8.03 25.75
CA GLY A 313 0.08 9.21 25.30
C GLY A 313 1.56 8.98 25.03
N ASP A 314 2.05 7.75 25.16
CA ASP A 314 3.39 7.31 24.78
C ASP A 314 3.23 5.99 24.01
N GLY A 315 3.15 5.99 22.69
CA GLY A 315 2.94 4.83 21.81
C GLY A 315 3.83 3.58 22.06
N GLN A 316 4.40 3.48 23.25
CA GLN A 316 5.28 2.40 23.70
C GLN A 316 4.58 1.31 24.54
N THR A 317 3.34 1.50 24.98
CA THR A 317 2.76 0.62 26.02
C THR A 317 2.32 -0.75 25.49
N LEU A 318 2.08 -0.91 24.19
CA LEU A 318 1.67 -2.20 23.62
C LEU A 318 2.67 -2.80 22.62
N GLY A 319 3.66 -2.05 22.12
CA GLY A 319 4.72 -2.59 21.25
C GLY A 319 4.22 -3.19 19.93
N VAL A 320 2.98 -2.92 19.53
CA VAL A 320 2.39 -3.45 18.31
C VAL A 320 2.38 -2.35 17.25
N VAL A 321 3.14 -2.55 16.20
CA VAL A 321 3.17 -1.68 15.02
C VAL A 321 2.50 -2.42 13.87
N LEU A 322 1.34 -1.94 13.44
CA LEU A 322 0.65 -2.53 12.30
C LEU A 322 1.32 -2.13 10.99
N THR A 323 1.61 -3.11 10.15
CA THR A 323 2.24 -2.88 8.86
C THR A 323 1.21 -2.37 7.85
N PRO A 324 1.42 -1.21 7.22
CA PRO A 324 0.48 -0.67 6.24
C PRO A 324 0.29 -1.59 5.01
N LYS A 325 -0.90 -1.58 4.42
CA LYS A 325 -1.27 -2.40 3.25
C LYS A 325 -0.26 -2.31 2.11
N HIS A 326 0.14 -1.10 1.71
CA HIS A 326 1.08 -0.92 0.60
C HIS A 326 2.45 -1.59 0.86
N ILE A 327 2.84 -1.72 2.12
CA ILE A 327 4.06 -2.43 2.53
C ILE A 327 3.82 -3.95 2.49
N THR A 328 2.68 -4.45 2.99
CA THR A 328 2.39 -5.89 2.93
C THR A 328 2.26 -6.37 1.47
N GLU A 329 1.67 -5.58 0.59
CA GLU A 329 1.64 -5.85 -0.85
C GLU A 329 3.04 -5.81 -1.48
N LEU A 330 3.87 -4.81 -1.15
CA LEU A 330 5.25 -4.73 -1.64
C LEU A 330 6.07 -5.96 -1.21
N PHE A 331 5.85 -6.48 -0.01
CA PHE A 331 6.48 -7.73 0.46
C PHE A 331 6.12 -8.91 -0.44
N THR A 332 4.85 -9.05 -0.80
CA THR A 332 4.41 -10.14 -1.69
C THR A 332 5.00 -10.03 -3.09
N ASP A 333 5.22 -8.79 -3.57
CA ASP A 333 5.87 -8.53 -4.85
C ASP A 333 7.36 -8.89 -4.79
N LEU A 334 8.08 -8.40 -3.77
CA LEU A 334 9.52 -8.64 -3.59
C LEU A 334 9.84 -10.13 -3.34
N ALA A 335 8.96 -10.83 -2.64
CA ALA A 335 9.06 -12.27 -2.43
C ALA A 335 8.59 -13.08 -3.66
N GLU A 336 8.05 -12.45 -4.72
CA GLU A 336 7.49 -13.13 -5.90
C GLU A 336 6.56 -14.31 -5.53
N ILE A 337 5.64 -14.07 -4.58
CA ILE A 337 4.78 -15.14 -4.03
C ILE A 337 3.96 -15.80 -5.13
N LYS A 338 3.96 -17.15 -5.13
CA LYS A 338 3.27 -18.04 -6.06
C LYS A 338 2.23 -18.91 -5.33
N PRO A 339 1.21 -19.43 -6.02
CA PRO A 339 0.21 -20.32 -5.41
C PRO A 339 0.77 -21.56 -4.72
N THR A 340 1.95 -22.02 -5.14
CA THR A 340 2.62 -23.22 -4.61
C THR A 340 3.50 -22.95 -3.39
N ASP A 341 3.70 -21.69 -3.03
CA ASP A 341 4.55 -21.31 -1.90
C ASP A 341 3.93 -21.69 -0.57
N LYS A 342 4.80 -21.92 0.42
CA LYS A 342 4.46 -22.09 1.82
C LYS A 342 5.07 -20.95 2.61
N VAL A 343 4.21 -20.09 3.14
CA VAL A 343 4.58 -18.81 3.75
C VAL A 343 4.63 -18.93 5.26
N LEU A 344 5.71 -18.41 5.86
CA LEU A 344 5.88 -18.27 7.31
C LEU A 344 5.95 -16.78 7.68
N ASP A 345 5.10 -16.35 8.61
CA ASP A 345 5.23 -15.08 9.34
C ASP A 345 5.40 -15.36 10.83
N PRO A 346 6.63 -15.26 11.37
CA PRO A 346 6.91 -15.66 12.75
C PRO A 346 6.55 -14.59 13.80
N CYS A 347 6.08 -13.42 13.38
CA CYS A 347 5.64 -12.31 14.24
C CYS A 347 4.35 -11.71 13.67
N CYS A 348 3.33 -12.59 13.45
CA CYS A 348 2.25 -12.28 12.53
C CYS A 348 1.27 -11.18 13.00
N GLY A 349 1.30 -10.77 14.26
CA GLY A 349 0.42 -9.72 14.78
C GLY A 349 -1.06 -10.01 14.45
N THR A 350 -1.69 -9.14 13.67
CA THR A 350 -3.07 -9.32 13.17
C THR A 350 -3.18 -10.22 11.92
N GLY A 351 -2.06 -10.69 11.39
CA GLY A 351 -2.01 -11.52 10.17
C GLY A 351 -1.89 -10.75 8.86
N GLY A 352 -1.50 -9.47 8.89
CA GLY A 352 -1.47 -8.60 7.71
C GLY A 352 -0.66 -9.15 6.54
N PHE A 353 0.55 -9.68 6.77
CA PHE A 353 1.35 -10.31 5.72
C PHE A 353 0.72 -11.59 5.18
N LEU A 354 0.13 -12.42 6.06
CA LEU A 354 -0.54 -13.65 5.64
C LEU A 354 -1.77 -13.37 4.78
N ILE A 355 -2.52 -12.30 5.11
CA ILE A 355 -3.67 -11.84 4.31
C ILE A 355 -3.23 -11.39 2.93
N ALA A 356 -2.17 -10.56 2.85
CA ALA A 356 -1.63 -10.10 1.57
C ALA A 356 -1.09 -11.28 0.73
N ALA A 357 -0.37 -12.22 1.36
CA ALA A 357 0.11 -13.43 0.72
C ALA A 357 -1.05 -14.29 0.19
N MET A 358 -2.08 -14.54 1.02
CA MET A 358 -3.28 -15.29 0.64
C MET A 358 -3.98 -14.66 -0.56
N HIS A 359 -4.20 -13.35 -0.53
CA HIS A 359 -4.84 -12.64 -1.64
C HIS A 359 -4.04 -12.82 -2.94
N ARG A 360 -2.73 -12.62 -2.91
CA ARG A 360 -1.87 -12.79 -4.07
C ARG A 360 -1.89 -14.22 -4.61
N MET A 361 -1.80 -15.22 -3.75
CA MET A 361 -1.86 -16.63 -4.13
C MET A 361 -3.21 -16.98 -4.76
N LEU A 362 -4.32 -16.58 -4.14
CA LEU A 362 -5.68 -16.87 -4.62
C LEU A 362 -6.00 -16.20 -5.96
N THR A 363 -5.44 -15.02 -6.22
CA THR A 363 -5.60 -14.29 -7.48
C THR A 363 -4.91 -15.01 -8.65
N GLN A 364 -3.82 -15.72 -8.39
CA GLN A 364 -3.04 -16.45 -9.38
C GLN A 364 -3.43 -17.93 -9.51
N ALA A 365 -4.12 -18.47 -8.49
CA ALA A 365 -4.42 -19.89 -8.38
C ALA A 365 -5.64 -20.29 -9.23
N LYS A 366 -5.63 -21.55 -9.67
CA LYS A 366 -6.81 -22.20 -10.20
C LYS A 366 -7.82 -22.46 -9.08
N GLU A 367 -9.10 -22.57 -9.40
CA GLU A 367 -10.17 -22.76 -8.41
C GLU A 367 -9.94 -24.00 -7.54
N GLU A 368 -9.45 -25.10 -8.12
CA GLU A 368 -9.15 -26.37 -7.45
C GLU A 368 -8.05 -26.26 -6.37
N ASP A 369 -7.12 -25.28 -6.50
CA ASP A 369 -5.99 -25.10 -5.59
C ASP A 369 -6.32 -24.14 -4.42
N LYS A 370 -7.36 -23.33 -4.54
CA LYS A 370 -7.67 -22.26 -3.59
C LYS A 370 -7.95 -22.77 -2.17
N GLU A 371 -8.59 -23.90 -2.04
CA GLU A 371 -8.86 -24.51 -0.73
C GLU A 371 -7.57 -24.99 -0.06
N ASN A 372 -6.65 -25.59 -0.83
CA ASN A 372 -5.35 -26.02 -0.33
C ASN A 372 -4.50 -24.82 0.15
N ILE A 373 -4.49 -23.71 -0.62
CA ILE A 373 -3.80 -22.49 -0.24
C ILE A 373 -4.28 -22.01 1.13
N ARG A 374 -5.59 -21.86 1.31
CA ARG A 374 -6.15 -21.41 2.60
C ARG A 374 -5.82 -22.35 3.75
N LYS A 375 -5.82 -23.66 3.53
CA LYS A 375 -5.66 -24.66 4.60
C LYS A 375 -4.21 -24.96 4.97
N ASN A 376 -3.29 -24.91 4.02
CA ASN A 376 -1.99 -25.54 4.19
C ASN A 376 -0.78 -24.63 3.91
N ASN A 377 -0.97 -23.48 3.23
CA ASN A 377 0.16 -22.73 2.71
C ASN A 377 0.54 -21.51 3.58
N LEU A 378 -0.31 -21.11 4.51
CA LEU A 378 -0.11 -19.91 5.32
C LEU A 378 0.13 -20.29 6.79
N HIS A 379 1.27 -19.87 7.32
CA HIS A 379 1.69 -20.20 8.69
C HIS A 379 2.08 -18.95 9.45
N GLY A 380 1.58 -18.78 10.66
CA GLY A 380 1.90 -17.65 11.53
C GLY A 380 2.25 -18.06 12.94
N ILE A 381 3.14 -17.30 13.55
CA ILE A 381 3.46 -17.42 14.98
C ILE A 381 3.21 -16.07 15.63
N GLU A 382 2.49 -16.07 16.75
CA GLU A 382 2.24 -14.88 17.55
C GLU A 382 2.43 -15.20 19.02
N LEU A 383 3.15 -14.35 19.73
CA LEU A 383 3.48 -14.57 21.15
C LEU A 383 2.30 -14.20 22.06
N ARG A 384 1.55 -13.15 21.72
CA ARG A 384 0.49 -12.58 22.55
C ARG A 384 -0.84 -13.24 22.27
N ASP A 385 -1.52 -13.68 23.33
CA ASP A 385 -2.83 -14.36 23.24
C ASP A 385 -3.92 -13.50 22.60
N ASP A 386 -3.96 -12.21 22.91
CA ASP A 386 -4.93 -11.26 22.35
C ASP A 386 -4.72 -11.08 20.84
N MET A 387 -3.50 -10.81 20.40
CA MET A 387 -3.16 -10.65 18.98
C MET A 387 -3.34 -11.96 18.20
N PHE A 388 -2.99 -13.09 18.79
CA PHE A 388 -3.24 -14.41 18.22
C PHE A 388 -4.72 -14.67 17.98
N SER A 389 -5.60 -14.27 18.92
CA SER A 389 -7.05 -14.39 18.78
C SER A 389 -7.59 -13.50 17.67
N ILE A 390 -7.06 -12.27 17.54
CA ILE A 390 -7.39 -11.34 16.46
C ILE A 390 -6.95 -11.90 15.11
N ALA A 391 -5.69 -12.36 14.99
CA ALA A 391 -5.18 -12.96 13.76
C ALA A 391 -6.00 -14.17 13.33
N THR A 392 -6.35 -15.04 14.29
CA THR A 392 -7.18 -16.21 14.05
C THR A 392 -8.55 -15.81 13.52
N THR A 393 -9.21 -14.83 14.15
CA THR A 393 -10.49 -14.27 13.66
C THR A 393 -10.37 -13.74 12.25
N ASN A 394 -9.31 -12.95 12.00
CA ASN A 394 -9.06 -12.33 10.71
C ASN A 394 -8.91 -13.36 9.58
N MET A 395 -8.21 -14.45 9.85
CA MET A 395 -8.03 -15.55 8.90
C MET A 395 -9.34 -16.36 8.72
N ILE A 396 -10.07 -16.67 9.79
CA ILE A 396 -11.36 -17.38 9.73
C ILE A 396 -12.37 -16.62 8.87
N LEU A 397 -12.54 -15.32 9.07
CA LEU A 397 -13.46 -14.48 8.31
C LEU A 397 -13.16 -14.42 6.81
N ARG A 398 -11.93 -14.78 6.41
CA ARG A 398 -11.50 -14.90 5.02
C ARG A 398 -11.53 -16.32 4.46
N GLY A 399 -12.14 -17.23 5.21
CA GLY A 399 -12.33 -18.61 4.80
C GLY A 399 -11.15 -19.55 5.08
N ASP A 400 -10.17 -19.11 5.87
CA ASP A 400 -9.07 -19.95 6.37
C ASP A 400 -9.43 -20.52 7.76
N GLY A 401 -10.37 -21.46 7.79
CA GLY A 401 -10.80 -22.11 9.04
C GLY A 401 -9.75 -23.00 9.69
N LYS A 402 -8.71 -23.41 8.95
CA LYS A 402 -7.64 -24.29 9.44
C LYS A 402 -6.31 -23.58 9.66
N SER A 403 -6.32 -22.24 9.69
CA SER A 403 -5.09 -21.44 9.71
C SER A 403 -4.00 -22.07 10.59
N ASN A 404 -2.78 -22.23 10.03
CA ASN A 404 -1.65 -22.80 10.74
C ASN A 404 -1.00 -21.71 11.64
N LEU A 405 -1.85 -20.99 12.38
CA LEU A 405 -1.41 -20.05 13.40
C LEU A 405 -1.15 -20.78 14.70
N ILE A 406 -0.05 -20.45 15.35
CA ILE A 406 0.29 -20.95 16.69
C ILE A 406 0.59 -19.79 17.64
N CYS A 407 0.07 -19.88 18.87
CA CYS A 407 0.42 -18.94 19.92
C CYS A 407 1.65 -19.46 20.64
N ALA A 408 2.81 -18.91 20.30
CA ALA A 408 4.09 -19.38 20.82
C ALA A 408 5.18 -18.31 20.68
N ASP A 409 6.25 -18.49 21.43
CA ASP A 409 7.48 -17.74 21.25
C ASP A 409 8.27 -18.30 20.05
N PHE A 410 8.55 -17.45 19.07
CA PHE A 410 9.28 -17.84 17.87
C PHE A 410 10.69 -18.38 18.18
N PHE A 411 11.42 -17.76 19.09
CA PHE A 411 12.76 -18.20 19.45
C PHE A 411 12.81 -19.56 20.20
N LYS A 412 11.66 -20.02 20.70
CA LYS A 412 11.55 -21.37 21.27
C LYS A 412 11.23 -22.45 20.24
N GLN A 413 10.93 -22.06 19.01
CA GLN A 413 10.77 -22.98 17.89
C GLN A 413 12.16 -23.32 17.36
N LYS A 414 12.54 -24.60 17.35
CA LYS A 414 13.83 -25.02 16.79
C LYS A 414 13.85 -24.85 15.29
N SER A 415 14.86 -24.18 14.77
CA SER A 415 14.99 -23.92 13.32
C SER A 415 15.01 -25.21 12.50
N GLU A 416 15.66 -26.28 13.00
CA GLU A 416 15.72 -27.56 12.31
C GLU A 416 14.34 -28.24 12.17
N ASP A 417 13.44 -28.06 13.16
CA ASP A 417 12.08 -28.59 13.10
C ASP A 417 11.16 -27.72 12.22
N MET A 418 11.44 -26.41 12.16
CA MET A 418 10.75 -25.49 11.26
C MET A 418 11.19 -25.71 9.81
N HIS A 419 12.48 -25.90 9.56
CA HIS A 419 13.04 -26.18 8.23
C HIS A 419 12.40 -27.44 7.60
N LYS A 420 12.17 -28.50 8.37
CA LYS A 420 11.46 -29.72 7.92
C LYS A 420 10.02 -29.47 7.44
N LYS A 421 9.45 -28.30 7.77
CA LYS A 421 8.11 -27.91 7.29
C LYS A 421 8.14 -27.31 5.89
N GLU A 422 9.32 -27.12 5.31
CA GLU A 422 9.53 -26.70 3.92
C GLU A 422 8.90 -25.33 3.59
N PHE A 423 9.13 -24.33 4.42
CA PHE A 423 8.71 -22.97 4.14
C PHE A 423 9.55 -22.36 3.01
N THR A 424 8.90 -21.93 1.93
CA THR A 424 9.57 -21.34 0.75
C THR A 424 9.63 -19.82 0.80
N VAL A 425 8.82 -19.19 1.67
CA VAL A 425 8.78 -17.73 1.85
C VAL A 425 8.68 -17.40 3.33
N GLY A 426 9.55 -16.50 3.79
CA GLY A 426 9.49 -15.87 5.11
C GLY A 426 9.14 -14.38 4.98
N LEU A 427 8.14 -13.93 5.72
CA LEU A 427 7.77 -12.51 5.81
C LEU A 427 7.78 -12.11 7.28
N MET A 428 8.39 -10.97 7.63
CA MET A 428 8.47 -10.60 9.03
C MET A 428 8.56 -9.09 9.26
N ASN A 429 7.80 -8.62 10.25
CA ASN A 429 8.01 -7.36 10.95
C ASN A 429 8.27 -7.69 12.42
N PRO A 430 9.53 -7.86 12.85
CA PRO A 430 9.83 -8.26 14.23
C PRO A 430 9.56 -7.13 15.22
N PRO A 431 9.39 -7.42 16.51
CA PRO A 431 9.30 -6.38 17.53
C PRO A 431 10.63 -5.62 17.63
N TYR A 432 10.59 -4.29 17.57
CA TYR A 432 11.79 -3.45 17.57
C TYR A 432 12.37 -3.23 18.96
N SER A 433 13.70 -3.14 19.03
CA SER A 433 14.47 -2.75 20.23
C SER A 433 14.24 -3.63 21.46
N GLN A 434 14.00 -4.92 21.30
CA GLN A 434 13.83 -5.84 22.43
C GLN A 434 15.17 -6.25 23.05
N GLY A 435 16.27 -6.24 22.30
CA GLY A 435 17.61 -6.67 22.73
C GLY A 435 18.36 -5.66 23.63
N LYS A 436 17.70 -5.01 24.59
CA LYS A 436 18.30 -3.92 25.41
C LYS A 436 19.20 -4.40 26.55
N ASN A 437 19.02 -5.64 27.05
CA ASN A 437 19.70 -6.19 28.21
C ASN A 437 20.39 -7.50 27.86
N LYS A 438 21.31 -8.00 28.71
CA LYS A 438 21.98 -9.28 28.49
C LYS A 438 20.99 -10.45 28.36
N ASP A 439 19.92 -10.43 29.11
CA ASP A 439 18.88 -11.47 29.09
C ASP A 439 18.03 -11.44 27.82
N THR A 440 17.94 -10.29 27.15
CA THR A 440 17.17 -10.07 25.91
C THR A 440 18.07 -9.89 24.68
N ALA A 441 19.38 -10.04 24.81
CA ALA A 441 20.33 -9.87 23.70
C ALA A 441 20.05 -10.78 22.49
N HIS A 442 19.37 -11.92 22.70
CA HIS A 442 18.93 -12.83 21.64
C HIS A 442 17.69 -12.32 20.87
N LEU A 443 17.08 -11.22 21.30
CA LEU A 443 15.86 -10.63 20.70
C LEU A 443 16.17 -9.41 19.81
N THR A 444 17.39 -9.28 19.30
CA THR A 444 17.72 -8.24 18.32
C THR A 444 17.10 -8.58 16.97
N GLU A 445 16.82 -7.56 16.16
CA GLU A 445 16.22 -7.72 14.84
C GLU A 445 17.10 -8.60 13.93
N LEU A 446 18.45 -8.50 14.01
CA LEU A 446 19.37 -9.37 13.26
C LEU A 446 19.25 -10.83 13.69
N LYS A 447 19.11 -11.11 15.00
CA LYS A 447 18.87 -12.47 15.50
C LYS A 447 17.53 -13.03 15.00
N CYS A 448 16.49 -12.20 14.96
CA CYS A 448 15.22 -12.60 14.36
C CYS A 448 15.38 -12.97 12.88
N ILE A 449 16.17 -12.19 12.13
CA ILE A 449 16.46 -12.46 10.72
C ILE A 449 17.23 -13.77 10.56
N CYS A 450 18.31 -13.99 11.31
CA CYS A 450 19.08 -15.24 11.26
C CYS A 450 18.17 -16.44 11.54
N HIS A 451 17.39 -16.37 12.62
CA HIS A 451 16.52 -17.49 13.01
C HIS A 451 15.43 -17.77 11.97
N LEU A 452 14.85 -16.72 11.35
CA LEU A 452 13.87 -16.90 10.26
C LEU A 452 14.53 -17.54 9.03
N LEU A 453 15.70 -17.08 8.63
CA LEU A 453 16.44 -17.65 7.50
C LEU A 453 16.75 -19.13 7.70
N ASP A 454 17.17 -19.51 8.91
CA ASP A 454 17.43 -20.92 9.28
C ASP A 454 16.17 -21.80 9.25
N CYS A 455 14.98 -21.20 9.42
CA CYS A 455 13.69 -21.91 9.36
C CYS A 455 13.21 -22.20 7.94
N LEU A 456 13.72 -21.50 6.92
CA LEU A 456 13.25 -21.62 5.54
C LEU A 456 13.91 -22.80 4.81
N SER A 457 13.30 -23.23 3.73
CA SER A 457 13.89 -24.20 2.79
C SER A 457 15.10 -23.61 2.07
N ASP A 458 15.95 -24.47 1.51
CA ASP A 458 17.07 -24.08 0.66
C ASP A 458 16.56 -23.24 -0.52
N GLY A 459 17.13 -22.03 -0.69
CA GLY A 459 16.68 -21.07 -1.69
C GLY A 459 15.36 -20.36 -1.35
N GLY A 460 14.87 -20.51 -0.11
CA GLY A 460 13.69 -19.82 0.39
C GLY A 460 13.88 -18.30 0.35
N ARG A 461 12.84 -17.57 -0.04
CA ARG A 461 12.85 -16.09 -0.16
C ARG A 461 12.39 -15.48 1.16
N CYS A 462 13.15 -14.51 1.66
CA CYS A 462 12.85 -13.87 2.93
C CYS A 462 12.77 -12.35 2.73
N VAL A 463 11.69 -11.73 3.18
CA VAL A 463 11.50 -10.28 3.16
C VAL A 463 11.17 -9.80 4.57
N VAL A 464 11.98 -8.88 5.08
CA VAL A 464 11.81 -8.36 6.43
C VAL A 464 11.79 -6.84 6.43
N ILE A 465 11.04 -6.23 7.35
CA ILE A 465 11.09 -4.80 7.61
C ILE A 465 11.64 -4.57 9.01
N VAL A 466 12.66 -3.73 9.10
CA VAL A 466 13.39 -3.45 10.35
C VAL A 466 13.77 -1.98 10.41
N PRO A 467 14.14 -1.45 11.59
CA PRO A 467 14.75 -0.14 11.70
C PRO A 467 16.03 -0.03 10.87
N GLN A 468 16.28 1.13 10.29
CA GLN A 468 17.51 1.43 9.55
C GLN A 468 18.78 1.11 10.38
N SER A 469 18.73 1.33 11.69
CA SER A 469 19.83 1.03 12.62
C SER A 469 20.25 -0.44 12.63
N THR A 470 19.33 -1.36 12.34
CA THR A 470 19.60 -2.80 12.22
C THR A 470 20.56 -3.09 11.05
N MET A 471 20.34 -2.42 9.91
CA MET A 471 21.20 -2.58 8.72
C MET A 471 22.53 -1.80 8.85
N VAL A 472 22.59 -0.76 9.69
CA VAL A 472 23.87 -0.14 10.07
C VAL A 472 24.75 -1.13 10.81
N GLY A 473 24.25 -1.74 11.87
CA GLY A 473 24.93 -2.82 12.59
C GLY A 473 26.24 -2.38 13.25
N LYS A 474 26.16 -1.52 14.29
CA LYS A 474 27.33 -0.90 14.92
C LYS A 474 28.08 -1.79 15.92
N THR A 475 27.38 -2.73 16.55
CA THR A 475 27.97 -3.54 17.62
C THR A 475 28.78 -4.70 17.04
N LYS A 476 29.64 -5.32 17.89
CA LYS A 476 30.38 -6.51 17.50
C LYS A 476 29.45 -7.70 17.24
N GLU A 477 28.38 -7.77 17.99
CA GLU A 477 27.33 -8.78 17.87
C GLU A 477 26.61 -8.62 16.53
N ASP A 478 26.20 -7.39 16.17
CA ASP A 478 25.57 -7.11 14.86
C ASP A 478 26.46 -7.53 13.69
N LYS A 479 27.76 -7.20 13.76
CA LYS A 479 28.73 -7.59 12.73
C LYS A 479 28.93 -9.11 12.66
N SER A 480 28.87 -9.79 13.81
CA SER A 480 28.90 -11.26 13.86
C SER A 480 27.66 -11.86 13.20
N ASP A 481 26.48 -11.32 13.47
CA ASP A 481 25.23 -11.78 12.87
C ASP A 481 25.19 -11.50 11.36
N LYS A 482 25.65 -10.34 10.91
CA LYS A 482 25.82 -10.04 9.48
C LYS A 482 26.79 -11.02 8.79
N ARG A 483 27.89 -11.37 9.46
CA ARG A 483 28.84 -12.36 8.95
C ARG A 483 28.19 -13.73 8.85
N TYR A 484 27.44 -14.15 9.86
CA TYR A 484 26.67 -15.38 9.83
C TYR A 484 25.70 -15.41 8.64
N ILE A 485 24.99 -14.31 8.41
CA ILE A 485 24.08 -14.17 7.25
C ILE A 485 24.84 -14.37 5.94
N LEU A 486 25.99 -13.69 5.74
CA LEU A 486 26.74 -13.81 4.48
C LEU A 486 27.40 -15.19 4.29
N GLU A 487 27.76 -15.86 5.37
CA GLU A 487 28.35 -17.22 5.32
C GLU A 487 27.32 -18.29 4.97
N ASN A 488 26.04 -18.11 5.33
CA ASN A 488 25.00 -19.13 5.20
C ASN A 488 23.86 -18.75 4.25
N HIS A 489 23.63 -17.45 4.03
CA HIS A 489 22.49 -16.91 3.27
C HIS A 489 22.96 -15.79 2.36
N THR A 490 22.10 -15.36 1.45
CA THR A 490 22.40 -14.27 0.51
C THR A 490 21.54 -13.05 0.78
N LEU A 491 22.14 -11.86 0.90
CA LEU A 491 21.43 -10.59 0.84
C LEU A 491 21.19 -10.21 -0.63
N GLU A 492 19.94 -10.03 -1.02
CA GLU A 492 19.55 -9.62 -2.37
C GLU A 492 19.52 -8.10 -2.53
N GLY A 493 19.12 -7.40 -1.47
CA GLY A 493 19.14 -5.96 -1.41
C GLY A 493 18.39 -5.36 -0.23
N VAL A 494 18.52 -4.03 -0.10
CA VAL A 494 17.90 -3.23 0.95
C VAL A 494 17.21 -2.02 0.34
N ILE A 495 15.98 -1.75 0.78
CA ILE A 495 15.15 -0.64 0.31
C ILE A 495 14.87 0.28 1.50
N THR A 496 15.34 1.51 1.45
CA THR A 496 15.04 2.54 2.46
C THR A 496 13.67 3.12 2.17
N LEU A 497 12.77 3.06 3.14
CA LEU A 497 11.38 3.47 3.00
C LEU A 497 11.13 4.92 3.44
N ASN A 498 9.91 5.39 3.16
CA ASN A 498 9.37 6.64 3.67
C ASN A 498 9.44 6.66 5.21
N THR A 499 9.98 7.74 5.77
CA THR A 499 10.14 7.88 7.23
C THR A 499 8.82 7.92 8.00
N LYS A 500 7.72 8.18 7.28
CA LYS A 500 6.35 8.19 7.84
C LYS A 500 5.62 6.86 7.65
N THR A 501 6.28 5.81 7.15
CA THR A 501 5.65 4.49 6.96
C THR A 501 4.98 3.98 8.23
N PHE A 502 5.64 4.19 9.38
CA PHE A 502 5.06 3.95 10.71
C PHE A 502 4.85 5.29 11.41
N TYR A 503 3.71 5.92 11.14
CA TYR A 503 3.40 7.31 11.49
C TYR A 503 3.67 7.68 12.95
N ASP A 504 3.41 6.76 13.90
CA ASP A 504 3.49 7.05 15.34
C ASP A 504 4.79 6.54 16.02
N VAL A 505 5.71 5.90 15.28
CA VAL A 505 6.85 5.17 15.90
C VAL A 505 8.17 5.92 15.80
N GLY A 506 8.27 6.97 14.98
CA GLY A 506 9.51 7.77 14.81
C GLY A 506 10.72 6.96 14.32
N THR A 507 10.48 5.80 13.70
CA THR A 507 11.50 4.89 13.21
C THR A 507 11.63 5.02 11.69
N ASN A 508 12.86 5.10 11.19
CA ASN A 508 13.15 5.03 9.75
C ASN A 508 13.22 3.55 9.34
N PRO A 509 12.21 2.99 8.66
CA PRO A 509 12.20 1.58 8.30
C PRO A 509 12.95 1.32 7.00
N VAL A 510 13.49 0.10 6.91
CA VAL A 510 14.04 -0.46 5.68
C VAL A 510 13.49 -1.86 5.45
N ILE A 511 13.30 -2.24 4.19
CA ILE A 511 13.02 -3.62 3.79
C ILE A 511 14.35 -4.25 3.38
N ALA A 512 14.66 -5.43 3.92
CA ALA A 512 15.77 -6.25 3.48
C ALA A 512 15.23 -7.56 2.89
N VAL A 513 15.82 -7.97 1.77
CA VAL A 513 15.44 -9.17 1.00
C VAL A 513 16.59 -10.15 0.98
N PHE A 514 16.31 -11.40 1.33
CA PHE A 514 17.31 -12.45 1.42
C PHE A 514 16.88 -13.72 0.68
N THR A 515 17.87 -14.53 0.35
CA THR A 515 17.72 -15.93 -0.08
C THR A 515 18.36 -16.84 0.97
N ALA A 516 17.59 -17.77 1.52
CA ALA A 516 18.03 -18.67 2.59
C ALA A 516 18.91 -19.79 2.07
N HIS A 517 19.83 -20.26 2.93
CA HIS A 517 20.73 -21.42 2.71
C HIS A 517 21.53 -21.37 1.41
N GLN A 518 21.90 -20.17 0.99
CA GLN A 518 22.83 -19.93 -0.12
C GLN A 518 23.90 -18.95 0.34
N PRO A 519 25.13 -19.37 0.58
CA PRO A 519 26.22 -18.46 0.96
C PRO A 519 26.34 -17.29 -0.02
N HIS A 520 26.58 -16.10 0.50
CA HIS A 520 26.65 -14.89 -0.30
C HIS A 520 27.86 -14.89 -1.23
N PRO A 521 27.70 -14.86 -2.57
CA PRO A 521 28.84 -14.78 -3.47
C PRO A 521 29.60 -13.45 -3.32
N LYS A 522 30.93 -13.49 -3.23
CA LYS A 522 31.77 -12.31 -2.98
C LYS A 522 31.66 -11.23 -4.06
N ASP A 523 31.33 -11.61 -5.28
CA ASP A 523 31.18 -10.73 -6.45
C ASP A 523 29.73 -10.34 -6.72
N LYS A 524 28.78 -10.81 -5.89
CA LYS A 524 27.36 -10.48 -6.05
C LYS A 524 27.12 -9.00 -5.80
N LEU A 525 26.49 -8.35 -6.76
CA LEU A 525 26.01 -6.98 -6.64
C LEU A 525 24.66 -6.93 -5.94
N VAL A 526 24.66 -6.47 -4.70
CA VAL A 526 23.46 -6.25 -3.87
C VAL A 526 22.81 -4.93 -4.27
N LYS A 527 21.48 -4.87 -4.27
CA LYS A 527 20.69 -3.71 -4.68
C LYS A 527 20.38 -2.85 -3.45
N PHE A 528 20.74 -1.58 -3.49
CA PHE A 528 20.42 -0.61 -2.46
C PHE A 528 19.53 0.49 -3.06
N VAL A 529 18.34 0.67 -2.53
CA VAL A 529 17.32 1.58 -3.08
C VAL A 529 16.94 2.64 -2.07
N ASP A 530 16.88 3.90 -2.49
CA ASP A 530 16.22 4.99 -1.75
C ASP A 530 14.78 5.14 -2.26
N PHE A 531 13.83 4.61 -1.50
CA PHE A 531 12.40 4.64 -1.81
C PHE A 531 11.62 5.53 -0.83
N LYS A 532 12.27 6.54 -0.25
CA LYS A 532 11.62 7.48 0.67
C LYS A 532 10.48 8.26 0.02
N VAL A 533 10.58 8.51 -1.28
CA VAL A 533 9.53 9.15 -2.09
C VAL A 533 8.73 8.05 -2.80
N ASP A 534 7.89 7.36 -2.05
CA ASP A 534 7.10 6.21 -2.49
C ASP A 534 5.75 6.58 -3.13
N GLY A 535 5.40 7.88 -3.12
CA GLY A 535 4.11 8.36 -3.60
C GLY A 535 3.01 8.31 -2.55
N TYR A 536 3.36 8.12 -1.27
CA TYR A 536 2.44 8.23 -0.14
C TYR A 536 2.73 9.48 0.67
N GLU A 537 1.68 10.15 1.12
CA GLU A 537 1.76 11.37 1.92
C GLU A 537 1.07 11.21 3.27
N GLY A 538 1.67 11.81 4.30
CA GLY A 538 1.11 11.79 5.64
C GLY A 538 -0.16 12.63 5.73
N SER A 539 -1.23 12.05 6.23
CA SER A 539 -2.47 12.74 6.59
C SER A 539 -2.66 12.71 8.10
N ALA A 540 -3.01 13.86 8.67
CA ALA A 540 -3.26 13.96 10.10
C ALA A 540 -4.34 12.93 10.52
N HIS A 541 -4.06 12.14 11.54
CA HIS A 541 -4.95 11.11 12.11
C HIS A 541 -5.32 9.92 11.22
N ILE A 542 -4.79 9.81 9.99
CA ILE A 542 -5.13 8.71 9.06
C ILE A 542 -3.89 7.88 8.70
N GLY A 543 -2.69 8.42 8.92
CA GLY A 543 -1.43 7.81 8.47
C GLY A 543 -1.10 8.17 7.01
N LEU A 544 -0.46 7.25 6.29
CA LEU A 544 -0.07 7.45 4.90
C LEU A 544 -1.24 7.18 3.94
N LEU A 545 -1.49 8.13 3.05
CA LEU A 545 -2.47 8.01 1.97
C LEU A 545 -1.75 8.00 0.61
N PRO A 546 -2.22 7.18 -0.34
CA PRO A 546 -1.64 7.15 -1.68
C PRO A 546 -1.92 8.47 -2.42
N THR A 547 -0.94 8.94 -3.17
CA THR A 547 -1.10 9.96 -4.21
C THR A 547 -1.29 9.28 -5.57
N ASP A 548 -1.61 10.05 -6.60
CA ASP A 548 -1.67 9.59 -7.99
C ASP A 548 -0.36 8.95 -8.50
N ARG A 549 0.76 9.21 -7.81
CA ARG A 549 2.09 8.68 -8.16
C ARG A 549 2.44 7.36 -7.48
N ALA A 550 1.68 6.90 -6.49
CA ALA A 550 2.03 5.72 -5.70
C ALA A 550 2.21 4.47 -6.57
N ALA A 551 1.27 4.20 -7.49
CA ALA A 551 1.34 3.06 -8.40
C ALA A 551 2.54 3.16 -9.38
N GLU A 552 2.81 4.34 -9.94
CA GLU A 552 3.97 4.57 -10.82
C GLU A 552 5.29 4.36 -10.07
N ARG A 553 5.40 4.87 -8.84
CA ARG A 553 6.60 4.71 -8.00
C ARG A 553 6.86 3.25 -7.65
N LYS A 554 5.83 2.53 -7.22
CA LYS A 554 5.93 1.08 -6.95
C LYS A 554 6.37 0.32 -8.21
N LYS A 555 5.74 0.58 -9.35
CA LYS A 555 6.13 -0.05 -10.63
C LYS A 555 7.58 0.25 -10.99
N HIS A 556 8.02 1.50 -10.86
CA HIS A 556 9.41 1.88 -11.13
C HIS A 556 10.40 1.13 -10.24
N LEU A 557 10.11 1.00 -8.94
CA LEU A 557 10.91 0.20 -8.01
C LEU A 557 11.02 -1.25 -8.50
N LEU A 558 9.90 -1.90 -8.82
CA LEU A 558 9.88 -3.31 -9.25
C LEU A 558 10.59 -3.52 -10.60
N ASP A 559 10.44 -2.59 -11.56
CA ASP A 559 11.17 -2.61 -12.84
C ASP A 559 12.70 -2.53 -12.61
N CYS A 560 13.16 -1.64 -11.72
CA CYS A 560 14.57 -1.53 -11.37
C CYS A 560 15.08 -2.76 -10.59
N TRP A 561 14.24 -3.34 -9.75
CA TRP A 561 14.58 -4.47 -8.89
C TRP A 561 14.70 -5.78 -9.68
N PHE A 562 13.71 -6.11 -10.50
CA PHE A 562 13.63 -7.40 -11.20
C PHE A 562 14.14 -7.35 -12.65
N GLN A 563 13.85 -6.26 -13.38
CA GLN A 563 14.18 -6.17 -14.81
C GLN A 563 15.50 -5.46 -15.09
N GLY A 564 16.17 -4.95 -14.03
CA GLY A 564 17.43 -4.23 -14.19
C GLY A 564 17.31 -2.89 -14.92
N LYS A 565 16.12 -2.29 -14.93
CA LYS A 565 15.89 -0.97 -15.54
C LYS A 565 16.88 0.05 -14.99
N THR A 566 17.48 0.82 -15.86
CA THR A 566 18.44 1.87 -15.49
C THR A 566 17.72 3.00 -14.78
N ALA A 567 18.25 3.42 -13.64
CA ALA A 567 17.80 4.57 -12.87
C ALA A 567 19.00 5.32 -12.30
N PRO A 568 18.85 6.60 -11.89
CA PRO A 568 19.92 7.36 -11.28
C PRO A 568 20.46 6.69 -10.01
N ASN A 569 21.77 6.89 -9.72
CA ASN A 569 22.39 6.37 -8.49
C ASN A 569 21.75 6.92 -7.22
N SER A 570 21.12 8.09 -7.27
CA SER A 570 20.30 8.63 -6.17
C SER A 570 19.06 7.77 -5.84
N PHE A 571 18.62 6.91 -6.77
CA PHE A 571 17.51 5.98 -6.54
C PHE A 571 17.99 4.57 -6.24
N ILE A 572 18.93 4.01 -7.01
CA ILE A 572 19.42 2.64 -6.85
C ILE A 572 20.93 2.56 -7.11
N VAL A 573 21.64 1.97 -6.16
CA VAL A 573 23.06 1.62 -6.27
C VAL A 573 23.20 0.10 -6.20
N ARG A 574 24.17 -0.44 -6.91
CA ARG A 574 24.54 -1.87 -6.85
C ARG A 574 25.99 -1.98 -6.43
N SER A 575 26.27 -2.71 -5.35
CA SER A 575 27.62 -2.90 -4.81
C SER A 575 27.82 -4.29 -4.24
N THR A 576 29.05 -4.76 -4.21
CA THR A 576 29.46 -5.85 -3.33
C THR A 576 29.43 -5.37 -1.88
N ILE A 577 29.32 -6.28 -0.94
CA ILE A 577 29.14 -5.99 0.48
C ILE A 577 30.10 -6.80 1.37
N GLU A 578 30.40 -6.26 2.53
CA GLU A 578 31.06 -6.95 3.63
C GLU A 578 30.19 -6.89 4.90
N ALA A 579 30.47 -7.74 5.85
CA ALA A 579 29.73 -7.79 7.13
C ALA A 579 29.93 -6.51 7.97
N ASP A 580 31.04 -5.83 7.77
CA ASP A 580 31.40 -4.58 8.48
C ASP A 580 30.80 -3.32 7.85
N ASP A 581 30.24 -3.43 6.63
CA ASP A 581 29.58 -2.30 5.94
C ASP A 581 28.24 -1.94 6.57
N GLU A 582 27.79 -0.71 6.35
CA GLU A 582 26.40 -0.34 6.58
C GLU A 582 25.57 -0.77 5.35
N TRP A 583 24.65 -1.73 5.51
CA TRP A 583 23.85 -2.24 4.40
C TRP A 583 22.69 -1.28 4.06
N LEU A 584 23.05 -0.08 3.57
CA LEU A 584 22.12 1.00 3.27
C LEU A 584 22.48 1.70 1.97
N HIS A 585 21.50 2.25 1.27
CA HIS A 585 21.72 3.07 0.07
C HIS A 585 22.69 4.22 0.34
N SER A 586 22.52 4.92 1.45
CA SER A 586 23.35 6.08 1.83
C SER A 586 24.83 5.76 2.03
N PHE A 587 25.19 4.50 2.31
CA PHE A 587 26.58 4.08 2.47
C PHE A 587 27.28 3.89 1.13
N TYR A 588 26.56 3.43 0.11
CA TYR A 588 27.11 3.12 -1.22
C TYR A 588 26.83 4.22 -2.26
N TYR A 589 25.99 5.20 -1.92
CA TYR A 589 25.67 6.31 -2.81
C TYR A 589 26.71 7.39 -2.72
N PHE A 590 27.34 7.71 -3.85
CA PHE A 590 28.20 8.88 -4.00
C PHE A 590 27.50 9.88 -4.92
N ASN A 591 27.32 11.10 -4.42
CA ASN A 591 26.84 12.19 -5.25
C ASN A 591 28.00 12.74 -6.06
N GLU A 592 27.99 12.51 -7.37
CA GLU A 592 28.99 13.05 -8.32
C GLU A 592 28.61 14.46 -8.79
N GLU A 593 27.43 14.96 -8.44
CA GLU A 593 27.00 16.31 -8.80
C GLU A 593 27.77 17.32 -7.94
N ILE A 594 28.50 18.19 -8.62
CA ILE A 594 29.14 19.36 -7.97
C ILE A 594 28.02 20.34 -7.64
N PRO A 595 27.78 20.67 -6.34
CA PRO A 595 26.75 21.63 -5.98
C PRO A 595 26.93 22.96 -6.71
N SER A 596 25.84 23.52 -7.19
CA SER A 596 25.83 24.84 -7.78
C SER A 596 25.96 25.93 -6.70
N GLU A 597 26.32 27.16 -7.10
CA GLU A 597 26.36 28.31 -6.19
C GLU A 597 25.01 28.50 -5.47
N ALA A 598 23.90 28.29 -6.19
CA ALA A 598 22.55 28.36 -5.63
C ALA A 598 22.27 27.26 -4.55
N ASP A 599 22.88 26.09 -4.68
CA ASP A 599 22.76 25.03 -3.67
C ASP A 599 23.53 25.40 -2.38
N PHE A 600 24.68 26.03 -2.52
CA PHE A 600 25.43 26.57 -1.38
C PHE A 600 24.69 27.71 -0.70
N GLU A 601 24.13 28.67 -1.46
CA GLU A 601 23.32 29.77 -0.93
C GLU A 601 22.09 29.24 -0.18
N LYS A 602 21.39 28.24 -0.74
CA LYS A 602 20.26 27.61 -0.09
C LYS A 602 20.65 26.91 1.21
N THR A 603 21.75 26.14 1.19
CA THR A 603 22.27 25.47 2.38
C THR A 603 22.64 26.44 3.48
N MET A 604 23.24 27.55 3.14
CA MET A 604 23.55 28.64 4.08
C MET A 604 22.27 29.27 4.64
N ALA A 605 21.29 29.56 3.81
CA ALA A 605 20.01 30.12 4.23
C ALA A 605 19.24 29.16 5.18
N ASP A 606 19.23 27.88 4.85
CA ASP A 606 18.61 26.84 5.68
C ASP A 606 19.34 26.71 7.04
N TYR A 607 20.66 26.74 7.04
CA TYR A 607 21.47 26.71 8.27
C TYR A 607 21.22 27.93 9.15
N LEU A 608 21.24 29.13 8.58
CA LEU A 608 20.97 30.37 9.32
C LEU A 608 19.56 30.41 9.88
N THR A 609 18.59 29.88 9.13
CA THR A 609 17.19 29.73 9.58
C THR A 609 17.12 28.76 10.75
N PHE A 610 17.83 27.63 10.69
CA PHE A 610 17.92 26.65 11.76
C PHE A 610 18.54 27.27 13.02
N GLU A 611 19.70 27.93 12.89
CA GLU A 611 20.39 28.59 13.99
C GLU A 611 19.52 29.66 14.64
N PHE A 612 18.87 30.51 13.83
CA PHE A 612 17.93 31.52 14.33
C PHE A 612 16.77 30.89 15.10
N ASN A 613 16.17 29.84 14.58
CA ASN A 613 15.10 29.11 15.28
C ASN A 613 15.57 28.50 16.59
N MET A 614 16.77 27.93 16.62
CA MET A 614 17.33 27.36 17.86
C MET A 614 17.60 28.43 18.91
N ILE A 615 18.16 29.59 18.51
CA ILE A 615 18.41 30.73 19.40
C ILE A 615 17.08 31.27 19.97
N THR A 616 16.07 31.48 19.11
CA THR A 616 14.76 31.99 19.54
C THR A 616 14.02 31.03 20.48
N HIS A 617 14.30 29.73 20.41
CA HIS A 617 13.77 28.71 21.32
C HIS A 617 14.69 28.42 22.53
N GLY A 618 15.64 29.31 22.85
CA GLY A 618 16.51 29.22 24.02
C GLY A 618 17.61 28.16 23.94
N ARG A 619 17.94 27.68 22.74
CA ARG A 619 18.99 26.68 22.50
C ARG A 619 20.24 27.24 21.85
N GLY A 620 20.47 28.56 21.91
CA GLY A 620 21.63 29.26 21.33
C GLY A 620 22.98 28.76 21.85
N TYR A 621 23.00 28.23 23.08
CA TYR A 621 24.21 27.66 23.69
C TYR A 621 24.86 26.52 22.87
N LEU A 622 24.14 25.93 21.93
CA LEU A 622 24.66 24.86 21.06
C LEU A 622 25.63 25.38 20.01
N PHE A 623 25.62 26.68 19.72
CA PHE A 623 26.45 27.37 18.73
C PHE A 623 27.55 28.25 19.37
N GLU A 624 27.63 28.29 20.71
CA GLU A 624 28.68 28.98 21.39
C GLU A 624 29.99 28.16 21.29
N GLU A 625 31.04 28.76 20.71
CA GLU A 625 32.36 28.16 20.72
C GLU A 625 32.81 27.97 22.17
N LYS A 626 33.09 26.74 22.56
CA LYS A 626 33.78 26.49 23.83
C LYS A 626 35.17 27.06 23.68
N GLU A 627 35.45 28.19 24.35
CA GLU A 627 36.83 28.64 24.54
C GLU A 627 37.63 27.46 25.09
N VAL A 628 38.57 26.96 24.29
CA VAL A 628 39.55 26.00 24.75
C VAL A 628 40.43 26.77 25.71
N ALA A 629 40.15 26.61 27.00
CA ALA A 629 41.03 27.10 28.03
C ALA A 629 42.41 26.45 27.85
N ASN A 630 43.33 27.17 27.24
CA ASN A 630 44.73 26.83 27.26
C ASN A 630 45.20 26.97 28.73
N GLY A 631 45.32 25.83 29.40
CA GLY A 631 45.96 25.67 30.69
C GLY A 631 47.08 24.63 30.58
#